data_ed5c80259701b254f57a3da56e9beaee
#
_entry.id   ed5c80259701b254f57a3da56e9beaee
#
_cell.length_a   1.000
_cell.length_b   1.000
_cell.length_c   1.000
_cell.angle_alpha   90.00
_cell.angle_beta   90.00
_cell.angle_gamma   90.00
#
_symmetry.space_group_name_H-M   'P 1'
#
loop_
_entity.id
_entity.type
_entity.pdbx_description
1 polymer ?
#
loop_
_entity_poly.entity_id
_entity_poly.type
_entity_poly.pdbx_seq_one_letter_code
_entity_poly.pdbx_strand_id
1 'polypeptide(L)'
;MSLDKNGIAKRVARELKDGYYVNLGIGIPTLVANYVPENIEVILQSENGLLGIGPFPEKGKADPDLINAGKQTVTTIPGSAFFDSSLSFAMIRGGHVDLTVLGAFEVTDKGDISSWKIPGKMVKGMGGAMDLVASAKNIIVATTHTDRHGKPKLKTRCDLPLTGIRCVKKIVSDLAVIDITDKGFKLIERAPGVSVEEILEKTGAPVIVEGDIPEMKL
;
A
#
# COMPACT_ATOMS: atom_id res chain seq x y z
N MET A 1 1.84 0.78 -21.84
CA MET A 1 1.00 -0.35 -21.30
C MET A 1 0.92 -0.17 -19.79
N SER A 2 -0.26 -0.27 -19.15
CA SER A 2 -0.37 -0.20 -17.70
C SER A 2 0.40 -1.34 -17.02
N LEU A 3 0.92 -1.11 -15.80
CA LEU A 3 1.59 -2.14 -15.02
C LEU A 3 0.60 -3.21 -14.56
N ASP A 4 1.06 -4.43 -14.46
CA ASP A 4 0.35 -5.46 -13.70
C ASP A 4 0.56 -5.28 -12.18
N LYS A 5 -0.07 -6.15 -11.38
CA LYS A 5 0.06 -6.10 -9.92
C LYS A 5 1.50 -6.27 -9.42
N ASN A 6 2.30 -7.07 -10.14
CA ASN A 6 3.71 -7.28 -9.80
C ASN A 6 4.55 -6.04 -10.13
N GLY A 7 4.28 -5.37 -11.24
CA GLY A 7 4.91 -4.11 -11.60
C GLY A 7 4.64 -3.01 -10.57
N ILE A 8 3.39 -2.88 -10.09
CA ILE A 8 3.05 -1.97 -8.99
C ILE A 8 3.85 -2.33 -7.73
N ALA A 9 3.87 -3.61 -7.35
CA ALA A 9 4.58 -4.06 -6.15
C ALA A 9 6.09 -3.83 -6.24
N LYS A 10 6.72 -4.09 -7.40
CA LYS A 10 8.14 -3.78 -7.65
C LYS A 10 8.42 -2.29 -7.48
N ARG A 11 7.55 -1.43 -8.05
CA ARG A 11 7.75 0.02 -7.90
C ARG A 11 7.62 0.46 -6.44
N VAL A 12 6.63 -0.09 -5.68
CA VAL A 12 6.47 0.19 -4.24
C VAL A 12 7.68 -0.27 -3.45
N ALA A 13 8.27 -1.42 -3.76
CA ALA A 13 9.43 -1.95 -3.06
C ALA A 13 10.64 -0.99 -3.07
N ARG A 14 10.72 -0.09 -4.06
CA ARG A 14 11.76 0.96 -4.11
C ARG A 14 11.60 2.07 -3.07
N GLU A 15 10.45 2.14 -2.40
CA GLU A 15 10.22 3.06 -1.27
C GLU A 15 10.69 2.47 0.06
N LEU A 16 11.05 1.18 0.09
CA LEU A 16 11.58 0.52 1.28
C LEU A 16 12.98 1.04 1.60
N LYS A 17 13.28 1.17 2.88
CA LYS A 17 14.59 1.60 3.36
C LYS A 17 15.13 0.59 4.37
N ASP A 18 16.43 0.54 4.47
CA ASP A 18 17.13 -0.31 5.44
C ASP A 18 16.66 -0.02 6.88
N GLY A 19 16.41 -1.07 7.66
CA GLY A 19 15.94 -0.99 9.03
C GLY A 19 14.46 -0.64 9.20
N TYR A 20 13.66 -0.53 8.12
CA TYR A 20 12.24 -0.20 8.23
C TYR A 20 11.42 -1.36 8.81
N TYR A 21 10.51 -1.01 9.70
CA TYR A 21 9.38 -1.84 10.10
C TYR A 21 8.20 -1.53 9.19
N VAL A 22 7.74 -2.54 8.44
CA VAL A 22 6.78 -2.37 7.35
C VAL A 22 5.55 -3.25 7.55
N ASN A 23 4.37 -2.66 7.47
CA ASN A 23 3.11 -3.39 7.41
C ASN A 23 2.59 -3.41 5.97
N LEU A 24 2.24 -4.59 5.48
CA LEU A 24 1.72 -4.80 4.14
C LEU A 24 0.26 -5.24 4.20
N GLY A 25 -0.64 -4.42 3.68
CA GLY A 25 -2.05 -4.74 3.52
C GLY A 25 -2.29 -5.90 2.54
N ILE A 26 -3.54 -6.36 2.49
CA ILE A 26 -3.95 -7.51 1.67
C ILE A 26 -4.02 -7.12 0.18
N GLY A 27 -3.61 -8.03 -0.69
CA GLY A 27 -3.72 -7.90 -2.15
C GLY A 27 -2.42 -7.43 -2.81
N ILE A 28 -2.44 -6.33 -3.57
CA ILE A 28 -1.22 -5.80 -4.21
C ILE A 28 -0.11 -5.52 -3.18
N PRO A 29 -0.39 -4.91 -2.02
CA PRO A 29 0.62 -4.65 -1.00
C PRO A 29 1.38 -5.91 -0.55
N THR A 30 0.71 -7.05 -0.39
CA THR A 30 1.37 -8.30 0.03
C THR A 30 2.47 -8.73 -0.93
N LEU A 31 2.34 -8.43 -2.23
CA LEU A 31 3.34 -8.79 -3.24
C LEU A 31 4.66 -8.03 -3.08
N VAL A 32 4.66 -6.90 -2.38
CA VAL A 32 5.87 -6.08 -2.15
C VAL A 32 6.95 -6.87 -1.44
N ALA A 33 6.58 -7.79 -0.56
CA ALA A 33 7.51 -8.68 0.15
C ALA A 33 8.41 -9.51 -0.80
N ASN A 34 7.96 -9.79 -2.01
CA ASN A 34 8.73 -10.56 -3.00
C ASN A 34 9.81 -9.72 -3.72
N TYR A 35 9.84 -8.41 -3.49
CA TYR A 35 10.69 -7.47 -4.22
C TYR A 35 11.52 -6.58 -3.30
N VAL A 36 11.67 -6.97 -2.03
CA VAL A 36 12.58 -6.29 -1.10
C VAL A 36 14.00 -6.35 -1.68
N PRO A 37 14.70 -5.22 -1.84
CA PRO A 37 16.06 -5.21 -2.35
C PRO A 37 17.00 -6.02 -1.45
N GLU A 38 17.89 -6.82 -2.04
CA GLU A 38 18.82 -7.70 -1.30
C GLU A 38 19.83 -6.95 -0.41
N ASN A 39 20.06 -5.68 -0.70
CA ASN A 39 21.03 -4.84 0.01
C ASN A 39 20.44 -4.07 1.20
N ILE A 40 19.18 -4.31 1.56
CA ILE A 40 18.52 -3.71 2.72
C ILE A 40 17.84 -4.77 3.58
N GLU A 41 17.78 -4.54 4.87
CA GLU A 41 17.00 -5.33 5.80
C GLU A 41 15.68 -4.63 6.11
N VAL A 42 14.56 -5.34 5.90
CA VAL A 42 13.22 -4.85 6.21
C VAL A 42 12.52 -5.86 7.10
N ILE A 43 11.97 -5.39 8.20
CA ILE A 43 11.24 -6.23 9.15
C ILE A 43 9.74 -6.10 8.87
N LEU A 44 9.14 -7.16 8.33
CA LEU A 44 7.71 -7.18 8.04
C LEU A 44 6.92 -7.50 9.32
N GLN A 45 5.93 -6.65 9.61
CA GLN A 45 5.01 -6.77 10.73
C GLN A 45 3.62 -7.16 10.23
N SER A 46 2.96 -8.07 10.94
CA SER A 46 1.56 -8.40 10.72
C SER A 46 0.74 -8.11 11.98
N GLU A 47 -0.39 -7.41 11.83
CA GLU A 47 -1.21 -6.97 12.94
C GLU A 47 -1.80 -8.13 13.77
N ASN A 48 -1.86 -9.35 13.25
CA ASN A 48 -2.29 -10.53 14.00
C ASN A 48 -1.26 -11.01 15.04
N GLY A 49 -0.07 -10.40 15.10
CA GLY A 49 0.90 -10.65 16.17
C GLY A 49 2.20 -11.32 15.73
N LEU A 50 2.69 -11.02 14.55
CA LEU A 50 3.96 -11.51 14.03
C LEU A 50 4.86 -10.36 13.57
N LEU A 51 6.08 -10.34 14.06
CA LEU A 51 7.17 -9.50 13.59
C LEU A 51 8.27 -10.38 12.99
N GLY A 52 8.76 -10.01 11.82
CA GLY A 52 9.76 -10.82 11.10
C GLY A 52 9.12 -11.91 10.24
N ILE A 53 8.15 -11.53 9.40
CA ILE A 53 7.57 -12.43 8.38
C ILE A 53 8.66 -12.77 7.36
N GLY A 54 8.84 -14.06 7.10
CA GLY A 54 9.70 -14.59 6.06
C GLY A 54 8.96 -14.86 4.76
N PRO A 55 9.64 -15.49 3.78
CA PRO A 55 9.03 -15.88 2.51
C PRO A 55 7.90 -16.88 2.68
N PHE A 56 7.14 -17.10 1.60
CA PHE A 56 6.14 -18.15 1.58
C PHE A 56 6.79 -19.53 1.75
N PRO A 57 6.16 -20.46 2.50
CA PRO A 57 6.71 -21.81 2.70
C PRO A 57 6.78 -22.60 1.39
N GLU A 58 7.78 -23.45 1.29
CA GLU A 58 7.86 -24.43 0.20
C GLU A 58 6.67 -25.41 0.25
N LYS A 59 6.36 -25.99 -0.89
CA LYS A 59 5.27 -26.98 -0.99
C LYS A 59 5.44 -28.11 0.03
N GLY A 60 4.45 -28.32 0.86
CA GLY A 60 4.45 -29.36 1.89
C GLY A 60 5.13 -28.97 3.22
N LYS A 61 5.67 -27.75 3.35
CA LYS A 61 6.30 -27.24 4.57
C LYS A 61 5.48 -26.12 5.25
N ALA A 62 4.24 -25.91 4.81
CA ALA A 62 3.36 -24.90 5.40
C ALA A 62 2.94 -25.31 6.81
N ASP A 63 3.10 -24.37 7.75
CA ASP A 63 2.52 -24.47 9.09
C ASP A 63 1.14 -23.77 9.07
N PRO A 64 0.02 -24.47 9.33
CA PRO A 64 -1.31 -23.88 9.28
C PRO A 64 -1.55 -22.82 10.36
N ASP A 65 -0.81 -22.86 11.46
CA ASP A 65 -0.92 -21.90 12.56
C ASP A 65 -0.08 -20.64 12.33
N LEU A 66 0.83 -20.68 11.34
CA LEU A 66 1.70 -19.55 11.00
C LEU A 66 1.16 -18.79 9.77
N ILE A 67 0.32 -17.81 10.02
CA ILE A 67 -0.35 -17.04 8.98
C ILE A 67 -0.13 -15.53 9.13
N ASN A 68 -0.10 -14.83 7.99
CA ASN A 68 -0.16 -13.37 7.99
C ASN A 68 -1.61 -12.86 8.18
N ALA A 69 -1.78 -11.55 8.29
CA ALA A 69 -3.10 -10.91 8.40
C ALA A 69 -4.02 -11.17 7.18
N GLY A 70 -3.44 -11.52 6.03
CA GLY A 70 -4.17 -11.96 4.83
C GLY A 70 -4.60 -13.42 4.86
N LYS A 71 -4.37 -14.15 5.97
CA LYS A 71 -4.64 -15.59 6.15
C LYS A 71 -3.84 -16.50 5.19
N GLN A 72 -2.70 -16.03 4.73
CA GLN A 72 -1.77 -16.83 3.95
C GLN A 72 -0.71 -17.42 4.89
N THR A 73 -0.37 -18.69 4.71
CA THR A 73 0.73 -19.32 5.44
C THR A 73 2.05 -18.63 5.06
N VAL A 74 2.86 -18.34 6.05
CA VAL A 74 4.16 -17.68 5.89
C VAL A 74 5.23 -18.45 6.65
N THR A 75 6.49 -18.07 6.49
CA THR A 75 7.60 -18.47 7.35
C THR A 75 8.03 -17.31 8.21
N THR A 76 9.01 -17.50 9.07
CA THR A 76 9.63 -16.47 9.87
C THR A 76 11.11 -16.36 9.54
N ILE A 77 11.69 -15.18 9.77
CA ILE A 77 13.13 -14.97 9.70
C ILE A 77 13.77 -15.14 11.09
N PRO A 78 15.08 -15.40 11.19
CA PRO A 78 15.79 -15.39 12.47
C PRO A 78 15.56 -14.07 13.23
N GLY A 79 15.25 -14.16 14.52
CA GLY A 79 14.92 -12.99 15.34
C GLY A 79 13.46 -12.56 15.30
N SER A 80 12.60 -13.30 14.61
CA SER A 80 11.15 -13.04 14.62
C SER A 80 10.55 -13.19 16.03
N ALA A 81 9.45 -12.49 16.27
CA ALA A 81 8.73 -12.52 17.55
C ALA A 81 7.22 -12.67 17.33
N PHE A 82 6.58 -13.41 18.24
CA PHE A 82 5.13 -13.57 18.31
C PHE A 82 4.61 -12.86 19.56
N PHE A 83 3.48 -12.22 19.44
CA PHE A 83 2.84 -11.47 20.51
C PHE A 83 1.33 -11.41 20.28
N ASP A 84 0.60 -11.07 21.32
CA ASP A 84 -0.84 -10.90 21.24
C ASP A 84 -1.25 -9.66 20.43
N SER A 85 -2.52 -9.59 20.09
CA SER A 85 -3.06 -8.46 19.32
C SER A 85 -2.95 -7.13 20.07
N SER A 86 -2.98 -7.12 21.39
CA SER A 86 -2.89 -5.88 22.18
C SER A 86 -1.51 -5.25 22.03
N LEU A 87 -0.45 -6.04 22.10
CA LEU A 87 0.92 -5.56 21.88
C LEU A 87 1.14 -5.16 20.42
N SER A 88 0.60 -5.94 19.46
CA SER A 88 0.67 -5.60 18.04
C SER A 88 0.08 -4.22 17.76
N PHE A 89 -1.13 -3.95 18.24
CA PHE A 89 -1.76 -2.65 18.06
C PHE A 89 -1.11 -1.54 18.90
N ALA A 90 -0.50 -1.86 20.04
CA ALA A 90 0.32 -0.91 20.79
C ALA A 90 1.54 -0.45 19.99
N MET A 91 2.22 -1.37 19.27
CA MET A 91 3.32 -1.02 18.36
C MET A 91 2.85 -0.11 17.23
N ILE A 92 1.72 -0.43 16.60
CA ILE A 92 1.13 0.38 15.52
C ILE A 92 0.81 1.78 16.05
N ARG A 93 0.02 1.88 17.11
CA ARG A 93 -0.42 3.15 17.73
C ARG A 93 0.72 3.95 18.33
N GLY A 94 1.78 3.28 18.78
CA GLY A 94 3.01 3.90 19.28
C GLY A 94 3.91 4.48 18.18
N GLY A 95 3.53 4.35 16.90
CA GLY A 95 4.30 4.88 15.76
C GLY A 95 5.58 4.09 15.47
N HIS A 96 5.62 2.81 15.84
CA HIS A 96 6.78 1.95 15.59
C HIS A 96 6.78 1.30 14.20
N VAL A 97 5.75 1.55 13.39
CA VAL A 97 5.68 1.15 11.98
C VAL A 97 6.14 2.32 11.12
N ASP A 98 7.23 2.15 10.37
CA ASP A 98 7.83 3.21 9.56
C ASP A 98 7.08 3.41 8.24
N LEU A 99 6.57 2.32 7.67
CA LEU A 99 5.83 2.34 6.42
C LEU A 99 4.66 1.35 6.46
N THR A 100 3.50 1.83 6.05
CA THR A 100 2.34 0.99 5.75
C THR A 100 2.00 1.09 4.28
N VAL A 101 1.82 -0.05 3.61
CA VAL A 101 1.34 -0.12 2.23
C VAL A 101 -0.07 -0.67 2.22
N LEU A 102 -1.02 0.08 1.70
CA LEU A 102 -2.45 -0.28 1.69
C LEU A 102 -3.02 -0.33 0.29
N GLY A 103 -4.01 -1.20 0.09
CA GLY A 103 -4.91 -1.08 -1.06
C GLY A 103 -6.00 -0.05 -0.79
N ALA A 104 -6.55 0.57 -1.84
CA ALA A 104 -7.64 1.52 -1.73
C ALA A 104 -8.71 1.33 -2.79
N PHE A 105 -9.95 1.71 -2.44
CA PHE A 105 -11.03 1.91 -3.39
C PHE A 105 -10.99 3.33 -3.95
N GLU A 106 -10.74 4.34 -3.10
CA GLU A 106 -10.63 5.74 -3.46
C GLU A 106 -9.60 6.44 -2.59
N VAL A 107 -8.90 7.43 -3.15
CA VAL A 107 -7.95 8.32 -2.46
C VAL A 107 -8.19 9.75 -2.94
N THR A 108 -8.18 10.72 -2.01
CA THR A 108 -8.31 12.12 -2.37
C THR A 108 -6.97 12.81 -2.54
N ASP A 109 -6.97 13.94 -3.23
CA ASP A 109 -5.83 14.85 -3.39
C ASP A 109 -5.36 15.48 -2.06
N LYS A 110 -6.11 15.27 -0.99
CA LYS A 110 -5.75 15.66 0.39
C LYS A 110 -5.22 14.51 1.23
N GLY A 111 -5.19 13.28 0.67
CA GLY A 111 -4.72 12.09 1.36
C GLY A 111 -5.76 11.36 2.19
N ASP A 112 -7.05 11.61 1.98
CA ASP A 112 -8.08 10.77 2.56
C ASP A 112 -8.14 9.44 1.82
N ILE A 113 -8.48 8.35 2.51
CA ILE A 113 -8.52 6.99 1.94
C ILE A 113 -9.83 6.29 2.29
N SER A 114 -10.40 5.57 1.31
CA SER A 114 -11.51 4.63 1.47
C SER A 114 -11.08 3.23 1.01
N SER A 115 -11.16 2.23 1.91
CA SER A 115 -10.62 0.89 1.61
C SER A 115 -11.44 -0.28 2.17
N TRP A 116 -12.50 -0.03 2.97
CA TRP A 116 -13.12 -1.10 3.76
C TRP A 116 -14.56 -1.44 3.38
N LYS A 117 -15.31 -0.51 2.79
CA LYS A 117 -16.74 -0.70 2.51
C LYS A 117 -17.15 -0.10 1.17
N ILE A 118 -17.92 -0.86 0.41
CA ILE A 118 -18.68 -0.40 -0.76
C ILE A 118 -20.17 -0.60 -0.40
N PRO A 119 -20.93 0.46 -0.10
CA PRO A 119 -22.33 0.33 0.30
C PRO A 119 -23.16 -0.50 -0.70
N GLY A 120 -23.97 -1.42 -0.16
CA GLY A 120 -24.80 -2.31 -0.96
C GLY A 120 -24.09 -3.42 -1.74
N LYS A 121 -22.74 -3.48 -1.70
CA LYS A 121 -21.96 -4.49 -2.45
C LYS A 121 -21.00 -5.28 -1.59
N MET A 122 -20.23 -4.62 -0.76
CA MET A 122 -19.11 -5.27 -0.05
C MET A 122 -18.80 -4.58 1.27
N VAL A 123 -18.58 -5.38 2.31
CA VAL A 123 -17.97 -4.95 3.56
C VAL A 123 -16.80 -5.89 3.84
N LYS A 124 -15.58 -5.43 3.62
CA LYS A 124 -14.38 -6.21 3.97
C LYS A 124 -14.06 -6.16 5.46
N GLY A 125 -14.67 -5.21 6.17
CA GLY A 125 -14.27 -4.86 7.52
C GLY A 125 -13.08 -3.91 7.55
N MET A 126 -12.93 -3.21 8.65
CA MET A 126 -11.85 -2.24 8.82
C MET A 126 -10.53 -2.92 9.16
N GLY A 127 -10.55 -4.05 9.87
CA GLY A 127 -9.35 -4.70 10.39
C GLY A 127 -8.47 -3.70 11.12
N GLY A 128 -7.15 -3.85 11.00
CA GLY A 128 -6.16 -2.92 11.55
C GLY A 128 -5.94 -1.65 10.72
N ALA A 129 -6.62 -1.50 9.58
CA ALA A 129 -6.32 -0.40 8.65
C ALA A 129 -6.53 0.99 9.26
N MET A 130 -7.54 1.17 10.13
CA MET A 130 -7.78 2.46 10.79
C MET A 130 -6.67 2.82 11.78
N ASP A 131 -6.14 1.86 12.52
CA ASP A 131 -5.01 2.09 13.43
C ASP A 131 -3.73 2.40 12.64
N LEU A 132 -3.49 1.67 11.54
CA LEU A 132 -2.35 1.90 10.65
C LEU A 132 -2.40 3.31 10.03
N VAL A 133 -3.54 3.74 9.48
CA VAL A 133 -3.65 5.07 8.87
C VAL A 133 -3.61 6.21 9.88
N ALA A 134 -3.92 5.96 11.13
CA ALA A 134 -3.84 6.95 12.20
C ALA A 134 -2.44 7.12 12.77
N SER A 135 -1.56 6.13 12.63
CA SER A 135 -0.34 6.05 13.44
C SER A 135 0.94 5.73 12.66
N ALA A 136 0.87 5.12 11.48
CA ALA A 136 2.08 4.87 10.70
C ALA A 136 2.73 6.17 10.22
N LYS A 137 4.06 6.24 10.24
CA LYS A 137 4.82 7.44 9.84
C LYS A 137 4.62 7.79 8.37
N ASN A 138 4.57 6.75 7.51
CA ASN A 138 4.39 6.89 6.08
C ASN A 138 3.34 5.90 5.57
N ILE A 139 2.43 6.38 4.73
CA ILE A 139 1.40 5.55 4.13
C ILE A 139 1.47 5.69 2.63
N ILE A 140 1.67 4.54 1.95
CA ILE A 140 1.65 4.41 0.51
C ILE A 140 0.42 3.61 0.11
N VAL A 141 -0.32 4.09 -0.88
CA VAL A 141 -1.39 3.33 -1.50
C VAL A 141 -0.88 2.64 -2.76
N ALA A 142 -1.04 1.30 -2.81
CA ALA A 142 -0.77 0.47 -3.97
C ALA A 142 -2.11 -0.01 -4.58
N THR A 143 -2.49 0.52 -5.73
CA THR A 143 -3.81 0.26 -6.31
C THR A 143 -3.79 0.40 -7.84
N THR A 144 -4.87 0.00 -8.54
CA THR A 144 -5.09 0.41 -9.93
C THR A 144 -5.62 1.84 -9.96
N HIS A 145 -5.25 2.60 -10.98
CA HIS A 145 -5.62 4.02 -11.14
C HIS A 145 -7.12 4.22 -11.28
N THR A 146 -7.77 3.28 -11.98
CA THR A 146 -9.23 3.24 -12.16
C THR A 146 -9.82 1.95 -11.59
N ASP A 147 -11.13 1.92 -11.41
CA ASP A 147 -11.88 0.71 -11.13
C ASP A 147 -12.05 -0.15 -12.40
N ARG A 148 -12.71 -1.31 -12.27
CA ARG A 148 -12.98 -2.23 -13.39
C ARG A 148 -13.89 -1.65 -14.46
N HIS A 149 -14.54 -0.53 -14.21
CA HIS A 149 -15.43 0.18 -15.15
C HIS A 149 -14.77 1.44 -15.73
N GLY A 150 -13.46 1.65 -15.47
CA GLY A 150 -12.71 2.81 -15.92
C GLY A 150 -12.95 4.09 -15.10
N LYS A 151 -13.68 4.03 -13.98
CA LYS A 151 -13.89 5.20 -13.14
C LYS A 151 -12.66 5.50 -12.30
N PRO A 152 -12.23 6.78 -12.20
CA PRO A 152 -11.10 7.19 -11.38
C PRO A 152 -11.25 6.78 -9.92
N LYS A 153 -10.17 6.25 -9.33
CA LYS A 153 -10.04 6.04 -7.89
C LYS A 153 -9.37 7.23 -7.18
N LEU A 154 -8.62 8.02 -7.92
CA LEU A 154 -7.97 9.23 -7.45
C LEU A 154 -8.91 10.41 -7.71
N LYS A 155 -9.37 11.08 -6.65
CA LYS A 155 -10.48 12.04 -6.71
C LYS A 155 -10.22 13.26 -5.84
N THR A 156 -11.05 14.29 -5.95
CA THR A 156 -11.08 15.41 -5.00
C THR A 156 -11.84 15.08 -3.72
N ARG A 157 -12.77 14.11 -3.78
CA ARG A 157 -13.59 13.66 -2.65
C ARG A 157 -13.91 12.17 -2.78
N CYS A 158 -13.80 11.44 -1.69
CA CYS A 158 -14.29 10.06 -1.63
C CYS A 158 -15.81 10.02 -1.59
N ASP A 159 -16.40 9.14 -2.41
CA ASP A 159 -17.83 8.82 -2.37
C ASP A 159 -18.11 7.67 -1.39
N LEU A 160 -17.07 6.90 -1.07
CA LEU A 160 -17.15 5.75 -0.17
C LEU A 160 -16.77 6.14 1.28
N PRO A 161 -17.24 5.37 2.29
CA PRO A 161 -16.89 5.61 3.68
C PRO A 161 -15.37 5.61 3.91
N LEU A 162 -14.88 6.63 4.59
CA LEU A 162 -13.46 6.82 4.84
C LEU A 162 -12.90 5.76 5.80
N THR A 163 -11.65 5.39 5.56
CA THR A 163 -10.79 4.62 6.47
C THR A 163 -9.90 5.57 7.29
N GLY A 164 -9.40 6.62 6.67
CA GLY A 164 -8.55 7.63 7.28
C GLY A 164 -8.60 8.96 6.54
N ILE A 165 -8.16 10.02 7.22
CA ILE A 165 -8.19 11.41 6.73
C ILE A 165 -6.77 11.94 6.70
N ARG A 166 -6.36 12.55 5.57
CA ARG A 166 -5.07 13.23 5.37
C ARG A 166 -3.84 12.41 5.77
N CYS A 167 -3.91 11.09 5.56
CA CYS A 167 -2.89 10.16 6.03
C CYS A 167 -2.02 9.61 4.89
N VAL A 168 -2.54 9.50 3.66
CA VAL A 168 -1.78 9.01 2.51
C VAL A 168 -0.77 10.06 2.05
N LYS A 169 0.47 9.63 1.82
CA LYS A 169 1.56 10.48 1.32
C LYS A 169 1.90 10.23 -0.14
N LYS A 170 1.73 9.00 -0.59
CA LYS A 170 2.10 8.57 -1.95
C LYS A 170 1.13 7.53 -2.48
N ILE A 171 0.88 7.57 -3.77
CA ILE A 171 0.10 6.57 -4.50
C ILE A 171 1.00 5.97 -5.58
N VAL A 172 1.07 4.65 -5.64
CA VAL A 172 1.66 3.90 -6.74
C VAL A 172 0.55 3.13 -7.42
N SER A 173 0.27 3.49 -8.65
CA SER A 173 -0.75 2.83 -9.47
C SER A 173 -0.13 2.11 -10.67
N ASP A 174 -0.98 1.44 -11.42
CA ASP A 174 -0.61 0.83 -12.70
C ASP A 174 -0.25 1.86 -13.79
N LEU A 175 -0.56 3.15 -13.58
CA LEU A 175 -0.27 4.23 -14.53
C LEU A 175 0.78 5.21 -14.03
N ALA A 176 0.85 5.48 -12.73
CA ALA A 176 1.62 6.59 -12.19
C ALA A 176 2.09 6.40 -10.76
N VAL A 177 3.17 7.11 -10.40
CA VAL A 177 3.51 7.47 -9.02
C VAL A 177 3.08 8.91 -8.80
N ILE A 178 2.29 9.13 -7.76
CA ILE A 178 1.74 10.43 -7.40
C ILE A 178 2.03 10.69 -5.93
N ASP A 179 2.66 11.82 -5.63
CA ASP A 179 2.79 12.33 -4.28
C ASP A 179 1.58 13.19 -3.91
N ILE A 180 1.16 13.12 -2.66
CA ILE A 180 0.13 13.99 -2.10
C ILE A 180 0.83 15.12 -1.37
N THR A 181 0.62 16.32 -1.85
CA THR A 181 1.22 17.55 -1.32
C THR A 181 0.14 18.48 -0.74
N ASP A 182 0.55 19.54 -0.08
CA ASP A 182 -0.40 20.59 0.41
C ASP A 182 -1.19 21.24 -0.73
N LYS A 183 -0.67 21.17 -1.98
CA LYS A 183 -1.31 21.71 -3.17
C LYS A 183 -2.16 20.68 -3.93
N GLY A 184 -2.19 19.42 -3.48
CA GLY A 184 -2.91 18.31 -4.10
C GLY A 184 -1.99 17.26 -4.72
N PHE A 185 -2.51 16.51 -5.69
CA PHE A 185 -1.74 15.48 -6.39
C PHE A 185 -0.59 16.09 -7.21
N LYS A 186 0.61 15.52 -7.07
CA LYS A 186 1.78 15.83 -7.89
C LYS A 186 2.26 14.58 -8.61
N LEU A 187 2.29 14.61 -9.93
CA LEU A 187 2.80 13.51 -10.75
C LEU A 187 4.33 13.43 -10.64
N ILE A 188 4.83 12.27 -10.25
CA ILE A 188 6.28 12.03 -10.04
C ILE A 188 6.86 11.14 -11.12
N GLU A 189 6.17 10.03 -11.45
CA GLU A 189 6.60 9.08 -12.49
C GLU A 189 5.38 8.57 -13.24
N ARG A 190 5.57 8.16 -14.48
CA ARG A 190 4.58 7.48 -15.31
C ARG A 190 4.99 6.04 -15.58
N ALA A 191 4.05 5.15 -15.76
CA ALA A 191 4.35 3.78 -16.16
C ALA A 191 4.96 3.77 -17.59
N PRO A 192 5.83 2.81 -17.90
CA PRO A 192 6.46 2.72 -19.23
C PRO A 192 5.43 2.73 -20.36
N GLY A 193 5.59 3.66 -21.31
CA GLY A 193 4.71 3.83 -22.46
C GLY A 193 3.32 4.41 -22.17
N VAL A 194 3.06 4.91 -20.96
CA VAL A 194 1.85 5.66 -20.60
C VAL A 194 2.13 7.15 -20.76
N SER A 195 1.23 7.90 -21.41
CA SER A 195 1.39 9.34 -21.57
C SER A 195 0.88 10.11 -20.33
N VAL A 196 1.33 11.34 -20.17
CA VAL A 196 0.84 12.24 -19.11
C VAL A 196 -0.64 12.53 -19.32
N GLU A 197 -1.08 12.74 -20.57
CA GLU A 197 -2.46 13.01 -20.93
C GLU A 197 -3.39 11.87 -20.50
N GLU A 198 -2.98 10.62 -20.71
CA GLU A 198 -3.75 9.44 -20.27
C GLU A 198 -3.92 9.41 -18.75
N ILE A 199 -2.86 9.77 -17.99
CA ILE A 199 -2.92 9.83 -16.53
C ILE A 199 -3.88 10.93 -16.07
N LEU A 200 -3.81 12.12 -16.68
CA LEU A 200 -4.69 13.23 -16.35
C LEU A 200 -6.16 12.91 -16.64
N GLU A 201 -6.44 12.30 -17.80
CA GLU A 201 -7.80 11.89 -18.19
C GLU A 201 -8.42 10.87 -17.21
N LYS A 202 -7.59 9.95 -16.72
CA LYS A 202 -8.01 8.89 -15.79
C LYS A 202 -7.98 9.29 -14.32
N THR A 203 -7.58 10.52 -14.00
CA THR A 203 -7.57 11.08 -12.64
C THR A 203 -8.78 11.99 -12.43
N GLY A 204 -9.54 11.74 -11.37
CA GLY A 204 -10.74 12.51 -11.03
C GLY A 204 -10.48 13.76 -10.16
N ALA A 205 -9.27 14.31 -10.21
CA ALA A 205 -8.85 15.50 -9.49
C ALA A 205 -7.75 16.23 -10.27
N PRO A 206 -7.50 17.52 -10.02
CA PRO A 206 -6.36 18.23 -10.60
C PRO A 206 -5.03 17.59 -10.21
N VAL A 207 -4.11 17.50 -11.17
CA VAL A 207 -2.76 16.96 -10.98
C VAL A 207 -1.73 18.01 -11.37
N ILE A 208 -0.79 18.26 -10.48
CA ILE A 208 0.35 19.13 -10.74
C ILE A 208 1.38 18.33 -11.55
N VAL A 209 1.74 18.88 -12.71
CA VAL A 209 2.77 18.33 -13.60
C VAL A 209 3.87 19.36 -13.71
N GLU A 210 5.08 19.05 -13.28
CA GLU A 210 6.23 19.96 -13.31
C GLU A 210 7.40 19.28 -14.05
N GLY A 211 7.86 19.93 -15.11
CA GLY A 211 8.97 19.44 -15.93
C GLY A 211 8.66 18.17 -16.74
N ASP A 212 9.69 17.45 -17.12
CA ASP A 212 9.57 16.17 -17.79
C ASP A 212 9.32 15.05 -16.77
N ILE A 213 8.30 14.25 -16.99
CA ILE A 213 7.90 13.17 -16.07
C ILE A 213 8.59 11.87 -16.50
N PRO A 214 9.54 11.35 -15.70
CA PRO A 214 10.29 10.16 -16.04
C PRO A 214 9.40 8.91 -15.99
N GLU A 215 9.81 7.88 -16.75
CA GLU A 215 9.22 6.56 -16.63
C GLU A 215 9.69 5.85 -15.34
N MET A 216 8.78 5.06 -14.75
CA MET A 216 9.10 4.20 -13.60
C MET A 216 10.21 3.23 -13.97
N LYS A 217 11.22 3.14 -13.12
CA LYS A 217 12.19 2.04 -13.14
C LYS A 217 11.61 0.88 -12.30
N LEU A 218 11.58 -0.32 -12.85
CA LEU A 218 11.01 -1.52 -12.21
C LEU A 218 12.11 -2.52 -11.83
#